data_8f3655fbae6e6ad7e22600d462afd1ed
#
_entry.id   8f3655fbae6e6ad7e22600d462afd1ed
#
_cell.length_a   1.000
_cell.length_b   1.000
_cell.length_c   1.000
_cell.angle_alpha   90.00
_cell.angle_beta   90.00
_cell.angle_gamma   90.00
#
_symmetry.space_group_name_H-M   'P 1'
#
loop_
_entity.id
_entity.type
_entity.pdbx_description
1 polymer ?
#
loop_
_entity_poly.entity_id
_entity_poly.type
_entity_poly.pdbx_seq_one_letter_code
_entity_poly.pdbx_strand_id
1 'polypeptide(L)'
;NMTKPGEKLILSYSDTNAKGEGISPAYLIGSIRSLYPKLEIEGGAGVRPHKNSINNYCYPENPEAGIDLFLEKLVQETEKEHEDILEQADETDAMFGELYSWYLRNTEYRSRVQKLVQSAFAGKPEDIISQSVAKALYGEVSPYSATRLERFAACAFAHFLQYGMKLTERVEYEFKPMDMGNVMHEALESFAEEVRKRGMKWTELTEQERNEIADRCLDNIVADYGNTVLKSSARNEYMIERTRRILRRTVWALQKQLEQGEFQPEGFEVTFGGGRIDRVDIMEDQNKVYVKVIDYKTGNTSFDLVYLYHGLQLQLMIYLDGALRVEQKKYPDKEIIPAGVFYYNIKDPM
;
A
#
# COMPACT_ATOMS: atom_id res chain seq x y z
N ASN A 1 -20.55 4.84 -31.21
CA ASN A 1 -21.36 6.02 -30.84
C ASN A 1 -20.87 7.33 -31.41
N MET A 2 -19.78 7.35 -32.18
CA MET A 2 -19.24 8.56 -32.82
C MET A 2 -20.13 9.17 -33.92
N THR A 3 -21.12 8.44 -34.38
CA THR A 3 -22.07 8.89 -35.44
C THR A 3 -23.37 9.49 -34.90
N LYS A 4 -23.51 9.61 -33.57
CA LYS A 4 -24.72 10.12 -32.92
C LYS A 4 -24.73 11.62 -32.61
N PRO A 5 -23.58 12.33 -32.41
CA PRO A 5 -23.61 13.77 -32.17
C PRO A 5 -24.15 14.55 -33.39
N GLY A 6 -25.12 15.42 -33.13
CA GLY A 6 -25.72 16.26 -34.19
C GLY A 6 -24.95 17.57 -34.45
N GLU A 7 -24.24 18.08 -33.46
CA GLU A 7 -23.59 19.39 -33.55
C GLU A 7 -22.11 19.35 -33.16
N LYS A 8 -21.76 18.70 -32.05
CA LYS A 8 -20.39 18.70 -31.50
C LYS A 8 -20.04 17.34 -30.91
N LEU A 9 -18.81 16.88 -31.19
CA LEU A 9 -18.21 15.71 -30.54
C LEU A 9 -16.92 16.13 -29.85
N ILE A 10 -16.83 15.93 -28.56
CA ILE A 10 -15.64 16.17 -27.77
C ILE A 10 -15.06 14.80 -27.39
N LEU A 11 -13.78 14.59 -27.63
CA LEU A 11 -13.03 13.40 -27.25
C LEU A 11 -11.93 13.82 -26.29
N SER A 12 -11.86 13.17 -25.14
CA SER A 12 -10.82 13.40 -24.16
C SER A 12 -10.06 12.10 -23.87
N TYR A 13 -8.80 12.23 -23.51
CA TYR A 13 -7.96 11.13 -23.06
C TYR A 13 -6.97 11.66 -22.02
N SER A 14 -6.49 10.77 -21.16
CA SER A 14 -5.43 11.10 -20.20
C SER A 14 -4.07 10.74 -20.80
N ASP A 15 -3.08 11.59 -20.58
CA ASP A 15 -1.67 11.37 -20.93
C ASP A 15 -0.86 10.80 -19.77
N THR A 16 -1.45 10.79 -18.56
CA THR A 16 -0.86 10.19 -17.37
C THR A 16 -1.87 9.32 -16.63
N ASN A 17 -1.38 8.29 -15.93
CA ASN A 17 -2.20 7.48 -15.01
C ASN A 17 -2.29 8.15 -13.62
N ALA A 18 -3.03 7.53 -12.70
CA ALA A 18 -3.19 8.01 -11.33
C ALA A 18 -1.87 8.06 -10.52
N LYS A 19 -0.78 7.45 -11.03
CA LYS A 19 0.56 7.47 -10.43
C LYS A 19 1.48 8.51 -11.07
N GLY A 20 1.00 9.29 -12.05
CA GLY A 20 1.80 10.25 -12.79
C GLY A 20 2.66 9.64 -13.91
N GLU A 21 2.51 8.34 -14.21
CA GLU A 21 3.26 7.72 -15.32
C GLU A 21 2.58 8.04 -16.65
N GLY A 22 3.37 8.35 -17.69
CA GLY A 22 2.85 8.64 -19.03
C GLY A 22 2.13 7.45 -19.63
N ILE A 23 0.94 7.68 -20.18
CA ILE A 23 0.16 6.70 -20.95
C ILE A 23 -0.03 7.18 -22.37
N SER A 24 0.07 6.25 -23.32
CA SER A 24 -0.21 6.56 -24.72
C SER A 24 -1.72 6.68 -24.96
N PRO A 25 -2.17 7.67 -25.75
CA PRO A 25 -3.57 7.78 -26.14
C PRO A 25 -4.05 6.51 -26.86
N ALA A 26 -5.34 6.21 -26.73
CA ALA A 26 -5.93 5.09 -27.46
C ALA A 26 -5.69 5.24 -28.98
N TYR A 27 -5.44 4.14 -29.66
CA TYR A 27 -5.21 4.09 -31.12
C TYR A 27 -6.24 4.87 -31.94
N LEU A 28 -7.48 4.88 -31.47
CA LEU A 28 -8.59 5.62 -32.10
C LEU A 28 -8.31 7.12 -32.23
N ILE A 29 -7.63 7.74 -31.26
CA ILE A 29 -7.27 9.17 -31.29
C ILE A 29 -6.30 9.43 -32.45
N GLY A 30 -5.30 8.55 -32.63
CA GLY A 30 -4.38 8.67 -33.78
C GLY A 30 -5.10 8.54 -35.15
N SER A 31 -6.05 7.59 -35.23
CA SER A 31 -6.85 7.40 -36.45
C SER A 31 -7.73 8.62 -36.79
N ILE A 32 -8.35 9.23 -35.77
CA ILE A 32 -9.16 10.43 -35.94
C ILE A 32 -8.29 11.62 -36.42
N ARG A 33 -7.12 11.80 -35.83
CA ARG A 33 -6.19 12.85 -36.21
C ARG A 33 -5.71 12.70 -37.66
N SER A 34 -5.49 11.47 -38.12
CA SER A 34 -5.11 11.25 -39.54
C SER A 34 -6.25 11.55 -40.51
N LEU A 35 -7.50 11.33 -40.09
CA LEU A 35 -8.68 11.68 -40.91
C LEU A 35 -9.00 13.19 -40.90
N TYR A 36 -8.67 13.86 -39.81
CA TYR A 36 -8.94 15.28 -39.61
C TYR A 36 -7.67 16.04 -39.20
N PRO A 37 -6.75 16.33 -40.14
CA PRO A 37 -5.44 16.94 -39.83
C PRO A 37 -5.49 18.35 -39.23
N LYS A 38 -6.63 19.01 -39.33
CA LYS A 38 -6.87 20.37 -38.78
C LYS A 38 -7.42 20.37 -37.37
N LEU A 39 -7.63 19.18 -36.77
CA LEU A 39 -8.04 19.08 -35.36
C LEU A 39 -6.91 19.54 -34.43
N GLU A 40 -7.22 20.56 -33.67
CA GLU A 40 -6.35 21.04 -32.60
C GLU A 40 -6.59 20.18 -31.35
N ILE A 41 -5.49 19.84 -30.65
CA ILE A 41 -5.54 19.20 -29.36
C ILE A 41 -5.35 20.28 -28.29
N GLU A 42 -6.40 20.54 -27.56
CA GLU A 42 -6.28 21.37 -26.37
C GLU A 42 -5.56 20.56 -25.30
N GLY A 43 -4.39 20.96 -24.86
CA GLY A 43 -3.62 20.27 -23.81
C GLY A 43 -4.34 20.34 -22.49
N GLY A 44 -4.78 19.18 -21.99
CA GLY A 44 -5.48 19.05 -20.72
C GLY A 44 -4.59 18.97 -19.49
N ALA A 45 -3.32 19.32 -19.58
CA ALA A 45 -2.44 19.41 -18.42
C ALA A 45 -2.89 20.58 -17.54
N GLY A 46 -3.82 20.28 -16.62
CA GLY A 46 -4.32 21.24 -15.66
C GLY A 46 -4.68 22.54 -16.37
N VAL A 47 -5.87 22.62 -16.94
CA VAL A 47 -6.43 23.92 -17.28
C VAL A 47 -6.65 24.64 -15.94
N ARG A 48 -5.53 25.12 -15.38
CA ARG A 48 -5.61 26.37 -14.64
C ARG A 48 -6.00 27.38 -15.74
N PRO A 49 -7.16 27.98 -15.67
CA PRO A 49 -7.52 29.01 -16.65
C PRO A 49 -6.33 29.95 -16.71
N HIS A 50 -5.76 30.11 -17.93
CA HIS A 50 -4.69 31.06 -18.13
C HIS A 50 -5.17 32.36 -17.48
N LYS A 51 -4.36 33.00 -16.65
CA LYS A 51 -4.65 34.26 -15.95
C LYS A 51 -5.15 35.39 -16.91
N ASN A 52 -5.16 35.15 -18.21
CA ASN A 52 -5.49 36.13 -19.26
C ASN A 52 -6.71 35.79 -20.12
N SER A 53 -7.50 34.74 -19.81
CA SER A 53 -8.74 34.50 -20.56
C SER A 53 -9.97 34.76 -19.69
N ILE A 54 -10.22 36.03 -19.45
CA ILE A 54 -11.37 36.59 -18.75
C ILE A 54 -12.73 36.16 -19.36
N ASN A 55 -12.74 35.59 -20.56
CA ASN A 55 -13.95 35.27 -21.30
C ASN A 55 -14.45 33.82 -21.20
N ASN A 56 -13.86 32.99 -20.37
CA ASN A 56 -14.28 31.58 -20.21
C ASN A 56 -14.78 31.21 -18.81
N TYR A 57 -15.34 32.16 -18.08
CA TYR A 57 -16.11 31.81 -16.89
C TYR A 57 -17.41 31.13 -17.34
N CYS A 58 -17.40 29.80 -17.33
CA CYS A 58 -18.64 29.05 -17.28
C CYS A 58 -19.30 29.34 -15.95
N TYR A 59 -20.35 30.18 -15.96
CA TYR A 59 -21.25 30.26 -14.81
C TYR A 59 -21.74 28.85 -14.54
N PRO A 60 -21.76 28.42 -13.26
CA PRO A 60 -22.21 27.08 -12.93
C PRO A 60 -23.64 26.88 -13.44
N GLU A 61 -23.85 25.84 -14.23
CA GLU A 61 -25.13 25.52 -14.84
C GLU A 61 -26.20 25.16 -13.79
N ASN A 62 -25.74 24.75 -12.61
CA ASN A 62 -26.61 24.39 -11.49
C ASN A 62 -25.90 24.68 -10.15
N PRO A 63 -26.64 24.72 -9.02
CA PRO A 63 -26.08 25.03 -7.71
C PRO A 63 -25.00 24.04 -7.23
N GLU A 64 -25.07 22.77 -7.60
CA GLU A 64 -24.04 21.77 -7.20
C GLU A 64 -22.71 22.03 -7.93
N ALA A 65 -22.72 22.31 -9.22
CA ALA A 65 -21.52 22.70 -9.97
C ALA A 65 -20.92 24.02 -9.42
N GLY A 66 -21.76 24.91 -8.91
CA GLY A 66 -21.32 26.14 -8.25
C GLY A 66 -20.60 25.87 -6.92
N ILE A 67 -20.93 24.80 -6.21
CA ILE A 67 -20.21 24.41 -4.98
C ILE A 67 -18.79 23.96 -5.31
N ASP A 68 -18.59 23.24 -6.40
CA ASP A 68 -17.25 22.79 -6.81
C ASP A 68 -16.36 23.99 -7.15
N LEU A 69 -16.88 24.95 -7.90
CA LEU A 69 -16.19 26.21 -8.19
C LEU A 69 -15.88 27.02 -6.91
N PHE A 70 -16.84 27.05 -6.01
CA PHE A 70 -16.67 27.71 -4.70
C PHE A 70 -15.58 27.05 -3.86
N LEU A 71 -15.50 25.71 -3.86
CA LEU A 71 -14.45 24.95 -3.16
C LEU A 71 -13.07 25.21 -3.75
N GLU A 72 -12.92 25.19 -5.08
CA GLU A 72 -11.65 25.50 -5.75
C GLU A 72 -11.12 26.88 -5.35
N LYS A 73 -11.99 27.89 -5.34
CA LYS A 73 -11.59 29.23 -4.92
C LYS A 73 -11.28 29.30 -3.43
N LEU A 74 -12.04 28.60 -2.59
CA LEU A 74 -11.82 28.56 -1.15
C LEU A 74 -10.46 27.94 -0.81
N VAL A 75 -10.03 26.88 -1.52
CA VAL A 75 -8.70 26.29 -1.38
C VAL A 75 -7.62 27.31 -1.77
N GLN A 76 -7.78 28.00 -2.90
CA GLN A 76 -6.83 29.03 -3.33
C GLN A 76 -6.67 30.14 -2.30
N GLU A 77 -7.76 30.56 -1.65
CA GLU A 77 -7.72 31.60 -0.62
C GLU A 77 -7.04 31.12 0.69
N THR A 78 -7.15 29.83 1.03
CA THR A 78 -6.49 29.27 2.20
C THR A 78 -5.00 29.00 1.98
N GLU A 79 -4.55 28.87 0.73
CA GLU A 79 -3.14 28.65 0.37
C GLU A 79 -2.35 29.96 0.20
N LYS A 80 -3.01 31.12 0.13
CA LYS A 80 -2.33 32.42 0.07
C LYS A 80 -1.58 32.67 1.39
N GLU A 81 -0.27 32.86 1.29
CA GLU A 81 0.53 33.33 2.43
C GLU A 81 0.14 34.77 2.77
N HIS A 82 0.22 35.13 4.04
CA HIS A 82 -0.26 36.44 4.56
C HIS A 82 0.38 37.69 3.94
N GLU A 83 1.40 37.55 3.10
CA GLU A 83 2.09 38.65 2.43
C GLU A 83 1.40 39.12 1.12
N ASP A 84 0.52 38.32 0.54
CA ASP A 84 -0.13 38.62 -0.76
C ASP A 84 -1.47 39.40 -0.65
N ILE A 85 -1.80 39.91 0.54
CA ILE A 85 -3.08 40.58 0.83
C ILE A 85 -3.26 41.94 0.09
N LEU A 86 -2.24 42.43 -0.61
CA LEU A 86 -2.27 43.69 -1.33
C LEU A 86 -2.50 43.56 -2.85
N GLU A 87 -2.72 42.37 -3.38
CA GLU A 87 -3.16 42.24 -4.78
C GLU A 87 -4.60 42.75 -4.91
N GLN A 88 -4.81 43.60 -5.95
CA GLN A 88 -6.13 44.13 -6.25
C GLN A 88 -7.13 43.02 -6.50
N ALA A 89 -8.29 43.08 -5.84
CA ALA A 89 -9.40 42.16 -6.04
C ALA A 89 -9.74 42.12 -7.56
N ASP A 90 -9.68 40.92 -8.14
CA ASP A 90 -10.01 40.73 -9.53
C ASP A 90 -11.53 40.41 -9.73
N GLU A 91 -11.97 40.34 -10.99
CA GLU A 91 -13.38 40.00 -11.28
C GLU A 91 -13.80 38.62 -10.74
N THR A 92 -12.84 37.71 -10.52
CA THR A 92 -13.06 36.39 -9.94
C THR A 92 -13.47 36.49 -8.48
N ASP A 93 -12.87 37.42 -7.74
CA ASP A 93 -13.19 37.66 -6.32
C ASP A 93 -14.59 38.23 -6.16
N ALA A 94 -15.00 39.09 -7.07
CA ALA A 94 -16.37 39.63 -7.13
C ALA A 94 -17.40 38.52 -7.37
N MET A 95 -17.16 37.65 -8.37
CA MET A 95 -18.04 36.52 -8.67
C MET A 95 -18.11 35.51 -7.51
N PHE A 96 -16.98 35.24 -6.85
CA PHE A 96 -16.94 34.37 -5.66
C PHE A 96 -17.78 34.96 -4.51
N GLY A 97 -17.70 36.27 -4.27
CA GLY A 97 -18.48 36.96 -3.27
C GLY A 97 -19.98 36.92 -3.57
N GLU A 98 -20.39 37.08 -4.83
CA GLU A 98 -21.78 36.96 -5.26
C GLU A 98 -22.30 35.53 -5.09
N LEU A 99 -21.52 34.54 -5.50
CA LEU A 99 -21.85 33.11 -5.35
C LEU A 99 -22.04 32.74 -3.87
N TYR A 100 -21.10 33.16 -3.02
CA TYR A 100 -21.22 32.98 -1.57
C TYR A 100 -22.48 33.65 -0.98
N SER A 101 -22.74 34.89 -1.40
CA SER A 101 -23.94 35.62 -0.95
C SER A 101 -25.22 34.92 -1.40
N TRP A 102 -25.25 34.36 -2.58
CA TRP A 102 -26.39 33.59 -3.08
C TRP A 102 -26.63 32.34 -2.23
N TYR A 103 -25.55 31.53 -1.95
CA TYR A 103 -25.68 30.36 -1.08
C TYR A 103 -26.16 30.69 0.32
N LEU A 104 -25.71 31.81 0.90
CA LEU A 104 -26.17 32.24 2.21
C LEU A 104 -27.66 32.62 2.26
N ARG A 105 -28.22 33.10 1.15
CA ARG A 105 -29.65 33.42 1.03
C ARG A 105 -30.51 32.18 0.80
N ASN A 106 -29.92 31.12 0.22
CA ASN A 106 -30.64 29.89 -0.07
C ASN A 106 -30.65 28.99 1.16
N THR A 107 -31.84 28.66 1.66
CA THR A 107 -31.99 27.84 2.89
C THR A 107 -31.48 26.42 2.74
N GLU A 108 -31.51 25.87 1.54
CA GLU A 108 -31.06 24.51 1.24
C GLU A 108 -29.54 24.37 1.36
N TYR A 109 -28.77 25.32 0.82
CA TYR A 109 -27.33 25.28 0.75
C TYR A 109 -26.61 25.99 1.89
N ARG A 110 -27.28 26.93 2.58
CA ARG A 110 -26.67 27.77 3.62
C ARG A 110 -25.84 26.98 4.63
N SER A 111 -26.42 25.97 5.24
CA SER A 111 -25.74 25.20 6.29
C SER A 111 -24.50 24.47 5.77
N ARG A 112 -24.57 23.94 4.55
CA ARG A 112 -23.46 23.23 3.90
C ARG A 112 -22.30 24.18 3.62
N VAL A 113 -22.58 25.34 2.99
CA VAL A 113 -21.55 26.31 2.62
C VAL A 113 -20.95 26.99 3.86
N GLN A 114 -21.74 27.30 4.89
CA GLN A 114 -21.19 27.81 6.15
C GLN A 114 -20.21 26.81 6.80
N LYS A 115 -20.52 25.51 6.80
CA LYS A 115 -19.62 24.50 7.33
C LYS A 115 -18.33 24.39 6.51
N LEU A 116 -18.41 24.48 5.16
CA LEU A 116 -17.23 24.47 4.28
C LEU A 116 -16.30 25.65 4.61
N VAL A 117 -16.83 26.86 4.70
CA VAL A 117 -16.05 28.06 5.05
C VAL A 117 -15.46 27.93 6.46
N GLN A 118 -16.25 27.52 7.44
CA GLN A 118 -15.75 27.32 8.80
C GLN A 118 -14.63 26.28 8.86
N SER A 119 -14.73 25.20 8.07
CA SER A 119 -13.70 24.17 8.02
C SER A 119 -12.42 24.66 7.31
N ALA A 120 -12.56 25.46 6.25
CA ALA A 120 -11.42 26.00 5.50
C ALA A 120 -10.57 26.97 6.35
N PHE A 121 -11.23 27.81 7.15
CA PHE A 121 -10.56 28.79 8.02
C PHE A 121 -10.47 28.33 9.50
N ALA A 122 -10.85 27.09 9.80
CA ALA A 122 -10.60 26.54 11.10
C ALA A 122 -9.08 26.46 11.32
N GLY A 123 -8.60 27.05 12.39
CA GLY A 123 -7.20 26.88 12.80
C GLY A 123 -6.87 25.39 12.90
N LYS A 124 -5.60 25.03 12.67
CA LYS A 124 -5.16 23.63 12.84
C LYS A 124 -5.64 23.15 14.22
N PRO A 125 -6.45 22.08 14.27
CA PRO A 125 -6.85 21.52 15.56
C PRO A 125 -5.58 21.17 16.33
N GLU A 126 -5.60 21.31 17.64
CA GLU A 126 -4.51 20.80 18.46
C GLU A 126 -4.38 19.30 18.19
N ASP A 127 -3.26 18.88 17.60
CA ASP A 127 -2.99 17.48 17.22
C ASP A 127 -2.72 16.60 18.46
N ILE A 128 -3.10 17.07 19.64
CA ILE A 128 -2.83 16.40 20.92
C ILE A 128 -4.14 15.86 21.49
N ILE A 129 -4.25 14.56 21.59
CA ILE A 129 -5.32 13.91 22.35
C ILE A 129 -4.89 13.74 23.81
N SER A 130 -5.83 13.91 24.75
CA SER A 130 -5.55 13.70 26.17
C SER A 130 -5.16 12.25 26.45
N GLN A 131 -4.37 12.03 27.52
CA GLN A 131 -3.94 10.69 27.92
C GLN A 131 -5.11 9.75 28.20
N SER A 132 -6.21 10.25 28.75
CA SER A 132 -7.43 9.47 29.00
C SER A 132 -8.09 9.01 27.70
N VAL A 133 -8.18 9.88 26.70
CA VAL A 133 -8.70 9.54 25.37
C VAL A 133 -7.77 8.56 24.68
N ALA A 134 -6.45 8.76 24.74
CA ALA A 134 -5.49 7.83 24.18
C ALA A 134 -5.61 6.43 24.80
N LYS A 135 -5.75 6.31 26.12
CA LYS A 135 -5.99 5.01 26.79
C LYS A 135 -7.31 4.37 26.38
N ALA A 136 -8.36 5.15 26.20
CA ALA A 136 -9.66 4.64 25.75
C ALA A 136 -9.59 4.10 24.30
N LEU A 137 -8.85 4.78 23.41
CA LEU A 137 -8.73 4.39 22.01
C LEU A 137 -7.78 3.20 21.78
N TYR A 138 -6.64 3.19 22.47
CA TYR A 138 -5.55 2.25 22.21
C TYR A 138 -5.41 1.14 23.25
N GLY A 139 -6.12 1.24 24.37
CA GLY A 139 -6.00 0.32 25.51
C GLY A 139 -4.73 0.56 26.34
N GLU A 140 -4.44 -0.36 27.25
CA GLU A 140 -3.15 -0.41 27.92
C GLU A 140 -2.06 -0.92 26.97
N VAL A 141 -0.82 -0.50 27.23
CA VAL A 141 0.32 -0.73 26.33
C VAL A 141 0.44 -2.21 25.97
N SER A 142 0.00 -2.56 24.77
CA SER A 142 0.25 -3.87 24.16
C SER A 142 1.55 -3.79 23.35
N PRO A 143 2.32 -4.87 23.20
CA PRO A 143 3.46 -4.89 22.31
C PRO A 143 3.00 -4.49 20.91
N TYR A 144 3.57 -3.43 20.39
CA TYR A 144 3.20 -2.91 19.06
C TYR A 144 3.86 -3.75 17.98
N SER A 145 3.08 -4.13 16.96
CA SER A 145 3.66 -4.74 15.75
C SER A 145 4.53 -3.73 15.01
N ALA A 146 5.56 -4.21 14.31
CA ALA A 146 6.42 -3.40 13.47
C ALA A 146 5.62 -2.50 12.51
N THR A 147 4.64 -3.08 11.82
CA THR A 147 3.74 -2.37 10.89
C THR A 147 2.99 -1.21 11.55
N ARG A 148 2.57 -1.39 12.80
CA ARG A 148 1.86 -0.33 13.53
C ARG A 148 2.79 0.83 13.87
N LEU A 149 4.04 0.54 14.27
CA LEU A 149 5.05 1.57 14.54
C LEU A 149 5.44 2.32 13.27
N GLU A 150 5.70 1.60 12.18
CA GLU A 150 6.01 2.18 10.86
C GLU A 150 4.85 3.05 10.35
N ARG A 151 3.60 2.63 10.56
CA ARG A 151 2.43 3.42 10.20
C ARG A 151 2.33 4.72 10.99
N PHE A 152 2.69 4.69 12.27
CA PHE A 152 2.75 5.89 13.11
C PHE A 152 3.85 6.84 12.64
N ALA A 153 5.04 6.32 12.37
CA ALA A 153 6.18 7.10 11.88
C ALA A 153 5.88 7.75 10.51
N ALA A 154 5.20 7.01 9.62
CA ALA A 154 4.82 7.53 8.31
C ALA A 154 3.75 8.63 8.39
N CYS A 155 2.73 8.45 9.22
CA CYS A 155 1.67 9.43 9.42
C CYS A 155 0.85 9.10 10.68
N ALA A 156 1.02 9.93 11.72
CA ALA A 156 0.30 9.77 12.99
C ALA A 156 -1.23 9.81 12.81
N PHE A 157 -1.73 10.65 11.89
CA PHE A 157 -3.16 10.74 11.59
C PHE A 157 -3.69 9.44 10.93
N ALA A 158 -2.97 8.89 9.98
CA ALA A 158 -3.33 7.61 9.37
C ALA A 158 -3.30 6.46 10.38
N HIS A 159 -2.34 6.46 11.31
CA HIS A 159 -2.31 5.54 12.44
C HIS A 159 -3.52 5.72 13.35
N PHE A 160 -3.90 6.97 13.67
CA PHE A 160 -5.10 7.27 14.47
C PHE A 160 -6.36 6.71 13.81
N LEU A 161 -6.56 6.95 12.52
CA LEU A 161 -7.74 6.43 11.80
C LEU A 161 -7.78 4.89 11.83
N GLN A 162 -6.66 4.24 11.57
CA GLN A 162 -6.59 2.78 11.45
C GLN A 162 -6.65 2.06 12.80
N TYR A 163 -5.89 2.52 13.80
CA TYR A 163 -5.72 1.81 15.08
C TYR A 163 -6.49 2.43 16.24
N GLY A 164 -6.75 3.73 16.18
CA GLY A 164 -7.59 4.44 17.17
C GLY A 164 -9.07 4.32 16.82
N MET A 165 -9.45 4.80 15.64
CA MET A 165 -10.83 4.76 15.18
C MET A 165 -11.24 3.40 14.59
N LYS A 166 -10.28 2.50 14.33
CA LYS A 166 -10.47 1.16 13.76
C LYS A 166 -11.21 1.18 12.42
N LEU A 167 -10.96 2.21 11.61
CA LEU A 167 -11.53 2.29 10.27
C LEU A 167 -10.90 1.22 9.39
N THR A 168 -11.74 0.46 8.72
CA THR A 168 -11.34 -0.58 7.77
C THR A 168 -11.96 -0.30 6.42
N GLU A 169 -11.23 -0.58 5.35
CA GLU A 169 -11.80 -0.57 4.01
C GLU A 169 -12.89 -1.63 3.89
N ARG A 170 -13.88 -1.34 3.03
CA ARG A 170 -14.91 -2.32 2.72
C ARG A 170 -14.27 -3.56 2.10
N VAL A 171 -14.59 -4.73 2.63
CA VAL A 171 -14.11 -6.00 2.10
C VAL A 171 -14.72 -6.23 0.72
N GLU A 172 -13.87 -6.31 -0.30
CA GLU A 172 -14.23 -6.75 -1.64
C GLU A 172 -13.78 -8.21 -1.80
N TYR A 173 -14.67 -9.06 -2.28
CA TYR A 173 -14.37 -10.47 -2.53
C TYR A 173 -13.63 -10.63 -3.87
N GLU A 174 -12.43 -10.04 -3.94
CA GLU A 174 -11.52 -10.18 -5.06
C GLU A 174 -10.18 -10.73 -4.56
N PHE A 175 -9.55 -11.60 -5.36
CA PHE A 175 -8.20 -12.07 -5.09
C PHE A 175 -7.20 -10.95 -5.40
N LYS A 176 -6.63 -10.36 -4.35
CA LYS A 176 -5.68 -9.24 -4.44
C LYS A 176 -4.22 -9.74 -4.38
N PRO A 177 -3.25 -8.95 -4.83
CA PRO A 177 -1.82 -9.31 -4.71
C PRO A 177 -1.37 -9.63 -3.27
N MET A 178 -2.01 -9.04 -2.27
CA MET A 178 -1.76 -9.33 -0.85
C MET A 178 -2.15 -10.76 -0.48
N ASP A 179 -3.24 -11.28 -1.03
CA ASP A 179 -3.68 -12.66 -0.80
C ASP A 179 -2.66 -13.66 -1.34
N MET A 180 -2.06 -13.36 -2.50
CA MET A 180 -0.96 -14.18 -3.05
C MET A 180 0.26 -14.19 -2.11
N GLY A 181 0.55 -13.06 -1.45
CA GLY A 181 1.57 -12.98 -0.41
C GLY A 181 1.28 -13.93 0.73
N ASN A 182 0.08 -13.86 1.29
CA ASN A 182 -0.35 -14.71 2.40
C ASN A 182 -0.29 -16.21 2.03
N VAL A 183 -0.82 -16.59 0.87
CA VAL A 183 -0.76 -17.97 0.35
C VAL A 183 0.70 -18.44 0.21
N MET A 184 1.61 -17.58 -0.25
CA MET A 184 3.02 -17.93 -0.39
C MET A 184 3.71 -18.14 0.96
N HIS A 185 3.47 -17.28 1.95
CA HIS A 185 4.01 -17.44 3.31
C HIS A 185 3.52 -18.74 3.94
N GLU A 186 2.22 -18.97 3.91
CA GLU A 186 1.61 -20.20 4.44
C GLU A 186 2.11 -21.47 3.73
N ALA A 187 2.34 -21.40 2.41
CA ALA A 187 2.88 -22.51 1.64
C ALA A 187 4.34 -22.82 2.00
N LEU A 188 5.16 -21.80 2.26
CA LEU A 188 6.54 -21.97 2.70
C LEU A 188 6.62 -22.52 4.13
N GLU A 189 5.76 -22.06 5.03
CA GLU A 189 5.63 -22.60 6.38
C GLU A 189 5.22 -24.07 6.33
N SER A 190 4.13 -24.40 5.63
CA SER A 190 3.63 -25.77 5.48
C SER A 190 4.67 -26.70 4.85
N PHE A 191 5.42 -26.22 3.84
CA PHE A 191 6.52 -26.96 3.24
C PHE A 191 7.62 -27.27 4.27
N ALA A 192 8.04 -26.27 5.05
CA ALA A 192 9.07 -26.45 6.06
C ALA A 192 8.64 -27.43 7.16
N GLU A 193 7.39 -27.33 7.61
CA GLU A 193 6.82 -28.27 8.57
C GLU A 193 6.80 -29.72 8.05
N GLU A 194 6.39 -29.90 6.78
CA GLU A 194 6.31 -31.22 6.18
C GLU A 194 7.71 -31.86 6.06
N VAL A 195 8.72 -31.09 5.65
CA VAL A 195 10.11 -31.55 5.60
C VAL A 195 10.60 -31.93 7.00
N ARG A 196 10.32 -31.11 8.01
CA ARG A 196 10.66 -31.41 9.43
C ARG A 196 9.95 -32.64 9.96
N LYS A 197 8.66 -32.81 9.69
CA LYS A 197 7.87 -34.00 10.09
C LYS A 197 8.44 -35.30 9.48
N ARG A 198 9.03 -35.25 8.31
CA ARG A 198 9.71 -36.38 7.68
C ARG A 198 11.10 -36.65 8.22
N GLY A 199 11.63 -35.77 9.10
CA GLY A 199 13.00 -35.86 9.61
C GLY A 199 14.09 -35.68 8.56
N MET A 200 13.76 -35.04 7.42
CA MET A 200 14.68 -34.80 6.30
C MET A 200 15.27 -33.40 6.39
N LYS A 201 16.49 -33.23 5.88
CA LYS A 201 17.05 -31.90 5.66
C LYS A 201 16.62 -31.37 4.30
N TRP A 202 16.49 -30.07 4.17
CA TRP A 202 16.16 -29.44 2.90
C TRP A 202 17.14 -29.80 1.79
N THR A 203 18.42 -29.91 2.13
CA THR A 203 19.51 -30.25 1.21
C THR A 203 19.49 -31.69 0.72
N GLU A 204 18.75 -32.57 1.37
CA GLU A 204 18.63 -33.99 1.03
C GLU A 204 17.49 -34.30 0.06
N LEU A 205 16.57 -33.32 -0.13
CA LEU A 205 15.41 -33.50 -1.00
C LEU A 205 15.81 -33.57 -2.49
N THR A 206 15.33 -34.59 -3.16
CA THR A 206 15.38 -34.66 -4.62
C THR A 206 14.47 -33.61 -5.25
N GLU A 207 14.68 -33.29 -6.51
CA GLU A 207 13.82 -32.36 -7.23
C GLU A 207 12.34 -32.80 -7.25
N GLN A 208 12.12 -34.09 -7.43
CA GLN A 208 10.76 -34.64 -7.46
C GLN A 208 10.08 -34.50 -6.10
N GLU A 209 10.72 -34.95 -5.03
CA GLU A 209 10.18 -34.85 -3.66
C GLU A 209 9.87 -33.40 -3.28
N ARG A 210 10.82 -32.49 -3.55
CA ARG A 210 10.66 -31.06 -3.28
C ARG A 210 9.42 -30.49 -3.99
N ASN A 211 9.26 -30.79 -5.29
CA ASN A 211 8.13 -30.29 -6.06
C ASN A 211 6.80 -30.93 -5.61
N GLU A 212 6.77 -32.22 -5.31
CA GLU A 212 5.58 -32.91 -4.80
C GLU A 212 5.13 -32.36 -3.44
N ILE A 213 6.06 -32.08 -2.53
CA ILE A 213 5.74 -31.48 -1.23
C ILE A 213 5.21 -30.07 -1.44
N ALA A 214 5.87 -29.24 -2.24
CA ALA A 214 5.44 -27.86 -2.51
C ALA A 214 4.04 -27.81 -3.13
N ASP A 215 3.76 -28.66 -4.10
CA ASP A 215 2.46 -28.73 -4.75
C ASP A 215 1.35 -29.13 -3.78
N ARG A 216 1.57 -30.16 -2.96
CA ARG A 216 0.60 -30.62 -1.98
C ARG A 216 0.31 -29.55 -0.93
N CYS A 217 1.33 -28.86 -0.44
CA CYS A 217 1.15 -27.76 0.51
C CYS A 217 0.29 -26.64 -0.11
N LEU A 218 0.58 -26.25 -1.34
CA LEU A 218 -0.21 -25.23 -2.04
C LEU A 218 -1.64 -25.68 -2.28
N ASP A 219 -1.85 -26.93 -2.74
CA ASP A 219 -3.18 -27.47 -3.02
C ASP A 219 -4.07 -27.49 -1.77
N ASN A 220 -3.51 -27.86 -0.61
CA ASN A 220 -4.23 -27.85 0.66
C ASN A 220 -4.65 -26.43 1.05
N ILE A 221 -3.74 -25.44 0.95
CA ILE A 221 -4.03 -24.05 1.26
C ILE A 221 -5.10 -23.50 0.32
N VAL A 222 -4.96 -23.72 -0.99
CA VAL A 222 -5.95 -23.29 -2.00
C VAL A 222 -7.33 -23.91 -1.78
N ALA A 223 -7.39 -25.13 -1.25
CA ALA A 223 -8.66 -25.78 -0.96
C ALA A 223 -9.45 -25.09 0.15
N ASP A 224 -8.75 -24.55 1.16
CA ASP A 224 -9.36 -23.96 2.35
C ASP A 224 -9.42 -22.43 2.31
N TYR A 225 -8.63 -21.77 1.43
CA TYR A 225 -8.51 -20.33 1.40
C TYR A 225 -9.80 -19.62 0.98
N GLY A 226 -10.30 -18.73 1.83
CA GLY A 226 -11.33 -17.76 1.50
C GLY A 226 -12.64 -18.35 0.97
N ASN A 227 -13.11 -19.48 1.49
CA ASN A 227 -14.36 -20.14 1.05
C ASN A 227 -14.42 -20.38 -0.48
N THR A 228 -13.33 -20.85 -1.08
CA THR A 228 -13.25 -21.21 -2.50
C THR A 228 -13.15 -20.03 -3.49
N VAL A 229 -12.95 -18.78 -3.03
CA VAL A 229 -12.77 -17.62 -3.93
C VAL A 229 -11.64 -17.85 -4.94
N LEU A 230 -10.59 -18.56 -4.55
CA LEU A 230 -9.47 -18.90 -5.44
C LEU A 230 -9.87 -19.78 -6.64
N LYS A 231 -10.94 -20.54 -6.56
CA LYS A 231 -11.44 -21.42 -7.64
C LYS A 231 -12.59 -20.81 -8.44
N SER A 232 -12.94 -19.56 -8.20
CA SER A 232 -14.16 -18.93 -8.73
C SER A 232 -14.04 -18.41 -10.18
N SER A 233 -12.83 -18.34 -10.76
CA SER A 233 -12.61 -17.82 -12.12
C SER A 233 -11.36 -18.38 -12.78
N ALA A 234 -11.35 -18.43 -14.11
CA ALA A 234 -10.16 -18.83 -14.90
C ALA A 234 -8.93 -17.93 -14.62
N ARG A 235 -9.14 -16.65 -14.27
CA ARG A 235 -8.07 -15.75 -13.83
C ARG A 235 -7.44 -16.24 -12.53
N ASN A 236 -8.24 -16.65 -11.58
CA ASN A 236 -7.75 -17.14 -10.29
C ASN A 236 -7.04 -18.48 -10.45
N GLU A 237 -7.53 -19.39 -11.30
CA GLU A 237 -6.84 -20.64 -11.63
C GLU A 237 -5.46 -20.37 -12.24
N TYR A 238 -5.36 -19.43 -13.17
CA TYR A 238 -4.06 -18.99 -13.71
C TYR A 238 -3.13 -18.44 -12.62
N MET A 239 -3.65 -17.66 -11.68
CA MET A 239 -2.86 -17.12 -10.57
C MET A 239 -2.35 -18.23 -9.63
N ILE A 240 -3.14 -19.26 -9.37
CA ILE A 240 -2.72 -20.43 -8.59
C ILE A 240 -1.57 -21.17 -9.31
N GLU A 241 -1.70 -21.43 -10.60
CA GLU A 241 -0.63 -22.09 -11.37
C GLU A 241 0.64 -21.24 -11.45
N ARG A 242 0.49 -19.93 -11.53
CA ARG A 242 1.61 -19.00 -11.42
C ARG A 242 2.28 -19.10 -10.05
N THR A 243 1.49 -19.08 -8.98
CA THR A 243 1.98 -19.22 -7.60
C THR A 243 2.71 -20.54 -7.40
N ARG A 244 2.21 -21.65 -7.98
CA ARG A 244 2.86 -22.97 -7.96
C ARG A 244 4.27 -22.94 -8.56
N ARG A 245 4.42 -22.33 -9.73
CA ARG A 245 5.73 -22.18 -10.38
C ARG A 245 6.70 -21.36 -9.54
N ILE A 246 6.21 -20.25 -8.98
CA ILE A 246 7.01 -19.37 -8.11
C ILE A 246 7.41 -20.12 -6.84
N LEU A 247 6.49 -20.85 -6.20
CA LEU A 247 6.77 -21.63 -5.00
C LEU A 247 7.85 -22.70 -5.25
N ARG A 248 7.71 -23.51 -6.31
CA ARG A 248 8.71 -24.52 -6.69
C ARG A 248 10.09 -23.89 -6.92
N ARG A 249 10.13 -22.73 -7.58
CA ARG A 249 11.37 -21.99 -7.78
C ARG A 249 11.95 -21.46 -6.49
N THR A 250 11.12 -20.94 -5.61
CA THR A 250 11.52 -20.40 -4.30
C THR A 250 12.13 -21.49 -3.43
N VAL A 251 11.46 -22.63 -3.26
CA VAL A 251 11.98 -23.73 -2.43
C VAL A 251 13.27 -24.32 -3.03
N TRP A 252 13.39 -24.38 -4.37
CA TRP A 252 14.64 -24.75 -5.02
C TRP A 252 15.77 -23.77 -4.70
N ALA A 253 15.53 -22.48 -4.80
CA ALA A 253 16.54 -21.46 -4.54
C ALA A 253 16.96 -21.45 -3.06
N LEU A 254 16.01 -21.63 -2.13
CA LEU A 254 16.28 -21.76 -0.71
C LEU A 254 17.11 -23.02 -0.40
N GLN A 255 16.81 -24.15 -1.04
CA GLN A 255 17.63 -25.35 -0.94
C GLN A 255 19.07 -25.10 -1.39
N LYS A 256 19.24 -24.48 -2.57
CA LYS A 256 20.58 -24.14 -3.09
C LYS A 256 21.34 -23.16 -2.20
N GLN A 257 20.66 -22.24 -1.56
CA GLN A 257 21.26 -21.35 -0.58
C GLN A 257 21.74 -22.11 0.67
N LEU A 258 20.96 -23.06 1.15
CA LEU A 258 21.32 -23.88 2.32
C LEU A 258 22.49 -24.83 2.04
N GLU A 259 22.63 -25.30 0.78
CA GLU A 259 23.78 -26.14 0.36
C GLU A 259 25.12 -25.39 0.41
N GLN A 260 25.10 -24.05 0.37
CA GLN A 260 26.30 -23.20 0.31
C GLN A 260 26.76 -22.65 1.67
N GLY A 261 26.02 -22.93 2.75
CA GLY A 261 26.31 -22.38 4.06
C GLY A 261 26.03 -23.34 5.20
N GLU A 262 26.42 -22.95 6.40
CA GLU A 262 26.26 -23.74 7.62
C GLU A 262 24.98 -23.40 8.39
N PHE A 263 24.28 -22.30 8.01
CA PHE A 263 23.01 -21.93 8.61
C PHE A 263 21.92 -22.94 8.28
N GLN A 264 21.17 -23.32 9.30
CA GLN A 264 20.03 -24.23 9.18
C GLN A 264 18.74 -23.51 9.57
N PRO A 265 17.62 -23.76 8.89
CA PRO A 265 16.31 -23.24 9.29
C PRO A 265 15.91 -23.81 10.66
N GLU A 266 15.80 -22.94 11.65
CA GLU A 266 15.38 -23.30 13.02
C GLU A 266 13.87 -23.14 13.19
N GLY A 267 13.31 -22.05 12.64
CA GLY A 267 11.89 -21.77 12.79
C GLY A 267 11.29 -20.99 11.62
N PHE A 268 10.02 -21.29 11.38
CA PHE A 268 9.16 -20.56 10.44
C PHE A 268 7.98 -19.98 11.20
N GLU A 269 7.48 -18.80 10.79
CA GLU A 269 6.37 -18.10 11.41
C GLU A 269 6.51 -17.99 12.96
N VAL A 270 7.75 -17.72 13.39
CA VAL A 270 8.12 -17.67 14.81
C VAL A 270 7.44 -16.51 15.50
N THR A 271 6.51 -16.80 16.43
CA THR A 271 5.78 -15.77 17.17
C THR A 271 6.59 -15.24 18.35
N PHE A 272 6.56 -13.91 18.52
CA PHE A 272 7.09 -13.22 19.68
C PHE A 272 6.19 -12.05 20.05
N GLY A 273 6.44 -11.35 21.17
CA GLY A 273 5.56 -10.27 21.66
C GLY A 273 5.37 -9.07 20.72
N GLY A 274 6.16 -8.93 19.66
CA GLY A 274 6.11 -7.83 18.69
C GLY A 274 5.63 -8.21 17.29
N GLY A 275 5.31 -9.49 17.05
CA GLY A 275 4.88 -9.98 15.74
C GLY A 275 5.21 -11.42 15.46
N ARG A 276 5.34 -11.75 14.20
CA ARG A 276 5.64 -13.08 13.69
C ARG A 276 6.76 -12.97 12.64
N ILE A 277 7.83 -13.73 12.84
CA ILE A 277 9.02 -13.74 11.99
C ILE A 277 8.86 -14.86 10.99
N ASP A 278 8.94 -14.56 9.70
CA ASP A 278 8.72 -15.53 8.64
C ASP A 278 9.69 -16.71 8.72
N ARG A 279 10.98 -16.42 8.94
CA ARG A 279 12.00 -17.47 9.07
C ARG A 279 13.18 -17.02 9.92
N VAL A 280 13.61 -17.89 10.80
CA VAL A 280 14.83 -17.78 11.59
C VAL A 280 15.77 -18.93 11.22
N ASP A 281 17.00 -18.61 10.80
CA ASP A 281 18.07 -19.59 10.60
C ASP A 281 19.12 -19.42 11.69
N ILE A 282 19.69 -20.52 12.15
CA ILE A 282 20.77 -20.52 13.12
C ILE A 282 21.99 -21.28 12.60
N MET A 283 23.13 -20.91 13.14
CA MET A 283 24.37 -21.66 13.03
C MET A 283 24.94 -21.78 14.45
N GLU A 284 25.13 -23.02 14.91
CA GLU A 284 25.69 -23.29 16.23
C GLU A 284 27.21 -23.52 16.13
N ASP A 285 27.93 -22.85 17.01
CA ASP A 285 29.33 -23.15 17.33
C ASP A 285 29.39 -23.52 18.83
N GLN A 286 30.56 -23.96 19.33
CA GLN A 286 30.73 -24.53 20.68
C GLN A 286 30.03 -23.71 21.77
N ASN A 287 30.27 -22.38 21.83
CA ASN A 287 29.70 -21.49 22.84
C ASN A 287 28.80 -20.39 22.26
N LYS A 288 28.52 -20.41 20.97
CA LYS A 288 27.82 -19.34 20.28
C LYS A 288 26.69 -19.88 19.41
N VAL A 289 25.62 -19.09 19.27
CA VAL A 289 24.56 -19.31 18.31
C VAL A 289 24.42 -18.05 17.48
N TYR A 290 24.67 -18.16 16.21
CA TYR A 290 24.49 -17.09 15.25
C TYR A 290 23.07 -17.11 14.70
N VAL A 291 22.37 -15.99 14.76
CA VAL A 291 20.96 -15.87 14.38
C VAL A 291 20.80 -15.00 13.15
N LYS A 292 20.14 -15.53 12.14
CA LYS A 292 19.81 -14.83 10.89
C LYS A 292 18.28 -14.79 10.72
N VAL A 293 17.75 -13.60 10.44
CA VAL A 293 16.32 -13.40 10.19
C VAL A 293 16.08 -13.14 8.72
N ILE A 294 15.08 -13.81 8.17
CA ILE A 294 14.65 -13.67 6.78
C ILE A 294 13.16 -13.36 6.77
N ASP A 295 12.80 -12.30 6.04
CA ASP A 295 11.42 -11.89 5.80
C ASP A 295 11.11 -11.98 4.31
N TYR A 296 10.05 -12.72 3.96
CA TYR A 296 9.66 -12.97 2.57
C TYR A 296 8.81 -11.82 2.03
N LYS A 297 9.18 -11.32 0.85
CA LYS A 297 8.43 -10.25 0.18
C LYS A 297 8.05 -10.66 -1.24
N THR A 298 6.78 -10.58 -1.57
CA THR A 298 6.26 -10.85 -2.93
C THR A 298 6.40 -9.64 -3.88
N GLY A 299 7.11 -8.60 -3.45
CA GLY A 299 7.40 -7.37 -4.20
C GLY A 299 8.88 -7.06 -4.29
N ASN A 300 9.20 -5.86 -4.77
CA ASN A 300 10.55 -5.31 -4.78
C ASN A 300 10.76 -4.51 -3.49
N THR A 301 11.20 -5.18 -2.43
CA THR A 301 11.55 -4.51 -1.19
C THR A 301 13.06 -4.46 -1.06
N SER A 302 13.60 -3.28 -0.81
CA SER A 302 15.02 -3.06 -0.49
C SER A 302 15.14 -2.50 0.92
N PHE A 303 16.24 -2.81 1.58
CA PHE A 303 16.56 -2.25 2.87
C PHE A 303 17.17 -0.86 2.68
N ASP A 304 16.63 0.13 3.39
CA ASP A 304 17.06 1.53 3.32
C ASP A 304 17.35 2.08 4.73
N LEU A 305 18.60 2.49 4.94
CA LEU A 305 19.04 3.03 6.23
C LEU A 305 18.37 4.36 6.60
N VAL A 306 17.99 5.17 5.60
CA VAL A 306 17.27 6.43 5.83
C VAL A 306 15.85 6.11 6.33
N TYR A 307 15.18 5.15 5.71
CA TYR A 307 13.87 4.70 6.16
C TYR A 307 13.92 4.08 7.56
N LEU A 308 14.98 3.31 7.85
CA LEU A 308 15.19 2.78 9.19
C LEU A 308 15.35 3.91 10.22
N TYR A 309 16.20 4.89 9.92
CA TYR A 309 16.45 6.05 10.80
C TYR A 309 15.16 6.83 11.11
N HIS A 310 14.29 7.00 10.12
CA HIS A 310 13.01 7.67 10.29
C HIS A 310 11.88 6.77 10.82
N GLY A 311 12.16 5.52 11.17
CA GLY A 311 11.17 4.59 11.72
C GLY A 311 10.17 4.04 10.70
N LEU A 312 10.48 4.17 9.39
CA LEU A 312 9.62 3.74 8.29
C LEU A 312 9.87 2.29 7.85
N GLN A 313 10.95 1.66 8.35
CA GLN A 313 11.36 0.30 7.99
C GLN A 313 11.97 -0.41 9.22
N LEU A 314 11.16 -0.64 10.25
CA LEU A 314 11.57 -1.21 11.54
C LEU A 314 11.48 -2.72 11.59
N GLN A 315 10.71 -3.34 10.69
CA GLN A 315 10.32 -4.75 10.74
C GLN A 315 11.50 -5.68 11.00
N LEU A 316 12.54 -5.61 10.18
CA LEU A 316 13.70 -6.52 10.31
C LEU A 316 14.46 -6.34 11.64
N MET A 317 14.54 -5.12 12.15
CA MET A 317 15.23 -4.84 13.42
C MET A 317 14.45 -5.37 14.61
N ILE A 318 13.13 -5.18 14.62
CA ILE A 318 12.23 -5.70 15.65
C ILE A 318 12.21 -7.24 15.60
N TYR A 319 12.24 -7.82 14.41
CA TYR A 319 12.28 -9.26 14.22
C TYR A 319 13.60 -9.87 14.69
N LEU A 320 14.71 -9.19 14.43
CA LEU A 320 16.01 -9.62 14.92
C LEU A 320 16.07 -9.60 16.45
N ASP A 321 15.65 -8.51 17.10
CA ASP A 321 15.58 -8.44 18.57
C ASP A 321 14.67 -9.54 19.15
N GLY A 322 13.51 -9.77 18.51
CA GLY A 322 12.60 -10.86 18.87
C GLY A 322 13.24 -12.24 18.74
N ALA A 323 13.91 -12.52 17.62
CA ALA A 323 14.61 -13.78 17.37
C ALA A 323 15.71 -14.02 18.40
N LEU A 324 16.54 -13.00 18.68
CA LEU A 324 17.61 -13.12 19.68
C LEU A 324 17.07 -13.47 21.07
N ARG A 325 15.96 -12.86 21.47
CA ARG A 325 15.30 -13.19 22.76
C ARG A 325 14.69 -14.57 22.78
N VAL A 326 14.15 -15.04 21.68
CA VAL A 326 13.60 -16.41 21.56
C VAL A 326 14.74 -17.42 21.66
N GLU A 327 15.83 -17.24 20.92
CA GLU A 327 16.95 -18.15 20.90
C GLU A 327 17.74 -18.12 22.22
N GLN A 328 17.85 -16.97 22.91
CA GLN A 328 18.46 -16.90 24.24
C GLN A 328 17.75 -17.77 25.29
N LYS A 329 16.43 -17.94 25.14
CA LYS A 329 15.68 -18.85 26.05
C LYS A 329 15.91 -20.31 25.72
N LYS A 330 16.17 -20.67 24.47
CA LYS A 330 16.49 -22.04 24.06
C LYS A 330 17.94 -22.43 24.41
N TYR A 331 18.85 -21.45 24.31
CA TYR A 331 20.28 -21.64 24.54
C TYR A 331 20.79 -20.76 25.69
N PRO A 332 20.37 -21.00 26.96
CA PRO A 332 20.70 -20.13 28.08
C PRO A 332 22.19 -20.05 28.38
N ASP A 333 22.96 -21.09 28.05
CA ASP A 333 24.40 -21.19 28.31
C ASP A 333 25.27 -20.76 27.14
N LYS A 334 24.68 -20.28 26.00
CA LYS A 334 25.41 -19.85 24.83
C LYS A 334 25.25 -18.35 24.59
N GLU A 335 26.27 -17.75 24.00
CA GLU A 335 26.21 -16.38 23.51
C GLU A 335 25.40 -16.32 22.21
N ILE A 336 24.31 -15.53 22.18
CA ILE A 336 23.48 -15.34 21.00
C ILE A 336 23.99 -14.14 20.21
N ILE A 337 24.39 -14.35 18.96
CA ILE A 337 25.01 -13.34 18.10
C ILE A 337 24.12 -13.05 16.90
N PRO A 338 23.78 -11.77 16.64
CA PRO A 338 23.10 -11.40 15.40
C PRO A 338 24.02 -11.60 14.19
N ALA A 339 23.64 -12.43 13.25
CA ALA A 339 24.39 -12.70 12.02
C ALA A 339 23.93 -11.88 10.84
N GLY A 340 22.63 -11.54 10.78
CA GLY A 340 22.11 -10.70 9.71
C GLY A 340 20.60 -10.70 9.61
N VAL A 341 20.11 -9.75 8.80
CA VAL A 341 18.69 -9.60 8.46
C VAL A 341 18.54 -9.45 6.95
N PHE A 342 17.53 -10.09 6.38
CA PHE A 342 17.38 -10.15 4.93
C PHE A 342 15.91 -10.04 4.52
N TYR A 343 15.65 -9.26 3.47
CA TYR A 343 14.45 -9.42 2.65
C TYR A 343 14.73 -10.45 1.56
N TYR A 344 13.90 -11.45 1.50
CA TYR A 344 13.91 -12.41 0.40
C TYR A 344 12.79 -12.07 -0.59
N ASN A 345 13.14 -11.43 -1.69
CA ASN A 345 12.18 -11.03 -2.70
C ASN A 345 11.79 -12.22 -3.58
N ILE A 346 10.54 -12.67 -3.42
CA ILE A 346 9.94 -13.73 -4.22
C ILE A 346 9.45 -13.12 -5.54
N LYS A 347 10.11 -13.45 -6.64
CA LYS A 347 9.79 -12.95 -7.98
C LYS A 347 9.42 -14.08 -8.91
N ASP A 348 8.51 -13.78 -9.84
CA ASP A 348 8.27 -14.65 -10.99
C ASP A 348 9.51 -14.59 -11.90
N PRO A 349 10.20 -15.70 -12.11
CA PRO A 349 11.23 -15.75 -13.15
C PRO A 349 10.53 -15.67 -14.51
N MET A 350 10.69 -14.53 -15.19
CA MET A 350 10.26 -14.38 -16.58
C MET A 350 11.14 -15.25 -17.49
#